data_f7ab3081b0dbd3b6928b01a49b6a3849
#
_entry.id   f7ab3081b0dbd3b6928b01a49b6a3849
#
_cell.length_a   1.000
_cell.length_b   1.000
_cell.length_c   1.000
_cell.angle_alpha   90.00
_cell.angle_beta   90.00
_cell.angle_gamma   90.00
#
_symmetry.space_group_name_H-M   'P 1'
#
loop_
_entity.id
_entity.type
_entity.pdbx_description
1 polymer ?
#
loop_
_entity_poly.entity_id
_entity_poly.type
_entity_poly.pdbx_seq_one_letter_code
_entity_poly.pdbx_strand_id
1 'polypeptide(L)'
;MSQVKRLYVEKKSSYAVKAKELAEELKAYLSIEDVSDVRELIRYDVQNVSAETMKKAAVTVFSEPPVDDLYEEDFPKKDGDKVFSVEFLPGQFDQRADSAVQCLQLLDEKEEPIIRSATTYVFSGNISDEELEKIKEYCINPVDSREADEKKPETLVMDYEDPEIGRAHV
;
A
#
# COMPACT_ATOMS: atom_id res chain seq x y z
N MET A 1 2.59 -20.25 -12.99
CA MET A 1 2.93 -18.93 -12.48
C MET A 1 2.22 -18.68 -11.16
N SER A 2 2.93 -18.18 -10.18
CA SER A 2 2.35 -17.94 -8.86
C SER A 2 1.38 -16.77 -8.90
N GLN A 3 0.39 -16.84 -8.02
CA GLN A 3 -0.59 -15.77 -7.86
C GLN A 3 0.01 -14.63 -7.04
N VAL A 4 -0.46 -13.43 -7.32
CA VAL A 4 -0.16 -12.28 -6.47
C VAL A 4 -0.98 -12.39 -5.20
N LYS A 5 -0.32 -12.26 -4.06
CA LYS A 5 -0.99 -12.22 -2.76
C LYS A 5 -0.92 -10.80 -2.25
N ARG A 6 -2.03 -10.32 -1.73
CA ARG A 6 -2.11 -8.96 -1.19
C ARG A 6 -2.25 -8.99 0.32
N LEU A 7 -1.43 -8.18 0.97
CA LEU A 7 -1.48 -8.00 2.42
C LEU A 7 -1.71 -6.53 2.73
N TYR A 8 -2.49 -6.29 3.77
CA TYR A 8 -2.65 -4.94 4.32
C TYR A 8 -2.18 -4.97 5.77
N VAL A 9 -1.36 -4.01 6.12
CA VAL A 9 -0.81 -3.92 7.47
C VAL A 9 -1.17 -2.56 8.05
N GLU A 10 -1.84 -2.58 9.19
CA GLU A 10 -2.31 -1.37 9.84
C GLU A 10 -1.81 -1.32 11.25
N LYS A 11 -1.25 -0.18 11.68
CA LYS A 11 -0.86 -0.01 13.08
C LYS A 11 -2.10 -0.05 13.96
N LYS A 12 -2.01 -0.75 15.08
CA LYS A 12 -3.06 -0.72 16.09
C LYS A 12 -3.25 0.71 16.57
N SER A 13 -4.45 1.06 17.01
CA SER A 13 -4.82 2.46 17.26
C SER A 13 -3.83 3.21 18.16
N SER A 14 -3.25 2.55 19.14
CA SER A 14 -2.27 3.21 20.03
C SER A 14 -0.98 3.58 19.32
N TYR A 15 -0.69 2.97 18.18
CA TYR A 15 0.53 3.18 17.41
C TYR A 15 0.29 3.88 16.08
N ALA A 16 -0.95 4.25 15.79
CA ALA A 16 -1.35 4.81 14.51
C ALA A 16 -1.08 6.32 14.44
N VAL A 17 0.17 6.71 14.62
CA VAL A 17 0.57 8.13 14.67
C VAL A 17 0.34 8.85 13.35
N LYS A 18 0.74 8.24 12.23
CA LYS A 18 0.61 8.88 10.92
C LYS A 18 -0.85 9.13 10.54
N ALA A 19 -1.72 8.18 10.84
CA ALA A 19 -3.15 8.34 10.55
C ALA A 19 -3.75 9.49 11.36
N LYS A 20 -3.35 9.61 12.62
CA LYS A 20 -3.82 10.70 13.50
C LYS A 20 -3.30 12.04 13.03
N GLU A 21 -2.03 12.10 12.62
CA GLU A 21 -1.45 13.33 12.09
C GLU A 21 -2.18 13.76 10.81
N LEU A 22 -2.48 12.82 9.92
CA LEU A 22 -3.21 13.14 8.71
C LEU A 22 -4.60 13.67 9.02
N ALA A 23 -5.30 13.08 9.99
CA ALA A 23 -6.60 13.56 10.41
C ALA A 23 -6.54 15.01 10.86
N GLU A 24 -5.53 15.38 11.63
CA GLU A 24 -5.33 16.74 12.09
C GLU A 24 -5.00 17.69 10.93
N GLU A 25 -4.15 17.24 10.00
CA GLU A 25 -3.75 18.04 8.83
C GLU A 25 -4.93 18.34 7.91
N LEU A 26 -5.83 17.39 7.73
CA LEU A 26 -7.01 17.62 6.90
C LEU A 26 -7.87 18.75 7.45
N LYS A 27 -7.98 18.84 8.76
CA LYS A 27 -8.72 19.93 9.39
C LYS A 27 -7.97 21.25 9.34
N ALA A 28 -6.67 21.19 9.65
CA ALA A 28 -5.86 22.41 9.75
C ALA A 28 -5.54 23.03 8.41
N TYR A 29 -5.23 22.22 7.39
CA TYR A 29 -4.75 22.72 6.11
C TYR A 29 -5.79 22.71 4.99
N LEU A 30 -6.71 21.76 5.02
CA LEU A 30 -7.73 21.64 3.99
C LEU A 30 -9.11 22.07 4.45
N SER A 31 -9.26 22.41 5.73
CA SER A 31 -10.53 22.83 6.33
C SER A 31 -11.64 21.79 6.13
N ILE A 32 -11.29 20.51 6.11
CA ILE A 32 -12.26 19.43 5.97
C ILE A 32 -12.66 18.97 7.36
N GLU A 33 -13.91 19.23 7.74
CA GLU A 33 -14.41 18.99 9.10
C GLU A 33 -15.15 17.67 9.26
N ASP A 34 -15.63 17.09 8.15
CA ASP A 34 -16.54 15.94 8.20
C ASP A 34 -15.84 14.58 8.22
N VAL A 35 -14.53 14.56 8.46
CA VAL A 35 -13.78 13.33 8.60
C VAL A 35 -13.88 12.89 10.05
N SER A 36 -14.50 11.73 10.28
CA SER A 36 -14.64 11.18 11.64
C SER A 36 -13.49 10.25 12.01
N ASP A 37 -12.85 9.63 11.03
CA ASP A 37 -11.73 8.74 11.27
C ASP A 37 -10.85 8.63 10.03
N VAL A 38 -9.56 8.46 10.24
CA VAL A 38 -8.58 8.23 9.17
C VAL A 38 -7.80 6.99 9.51
N ARG A 39 -7.66 6.11 8.53
CA ARG A 39 -6.83 4.91 8.66
C ARG A 39 -5.79 4.91 7.56
N GLU A 40 -4.60 4.45 7.90
CA GLU A 40 -3.50 4.34 6.95
C GLU A 40 -2.94 2.93 7.04
N LEU A 41 -3.02 2.20 5.92
CA LEU A 41 -2.55 0.83 5.85
C LEU A 41 -1.43 0.74 4.82
N ILE A 42 -0.44 -0.09 5.08
CA ILE A 42 0.56 -0.42 4.07
C ILE A 42 0.04 -1.62 3.29
N ARG A 43 0.02 -1.50 1.98
CA ARG A 43 -0.40 -2.58 1.09
C ARG A 43 0.83 -3.20 0.45
N TYR A 44 0.95 -4.51 0.57
CA TYR A 44 2.00 -5.25 -0.11
C TYR A 44 1.37 -6.18 -1.12
N ASP A 45 1.84 -6.14 -2.35
CA ASP A 45 1.54 -7.17 -3.34
C ASP A 45 2.80 -8.01 -3.49
N VAL A 46 2.65 -9.31 -3.31
CA VAL A 46 3.76 -10.26 -3.24
C VAL A 46 3.51 -11.39 -4.21
N GLN A 47 4.50 -11.70 -5.02
CA GLN A 47 4.43 -12.79 -5.98
C GLN A 47 5.69 -13.62 -5.94
N ASN A 48 5.57 -14.87 -6.34
CA ASN A 48 6.73 -15.77 -6.49
C ASN A 48 7.38 -16.13 -5.16
N VAL A 49 6.54 -16.36 -4.15
CA VAL A 49 6.98 -16.80 -2.82
C VAL A 49 6.17 -18.03 -2.45
N SER A 50 6.82 -19.03 -1.85
CA SER A 50 6.14 -20.24 -1.42
C SER A 50 5.15 -19.93 -0.29
N ALA A 51 4.11 -20.76 -0.19
CA ALA A 51 3.10 -20.58 0.86
C ALA A 51 3.73 -20.72 2.26
N GLU A 52 4.70 -21.60 2.40
CA GLU A 52 5.39 -21.80 3.67
C GLU A 52 6.16 -20.56 4.10
N THR A 53 6.93 -19.98 3.17
CA THR A 53 7.69 -18.75 3.46
C THR A 53 6.75 -17.58 3.72
N MET A 54 5.66 -17.46 2.96
CA MET A 54 4.68 -16.40 3.19
C MET A 54 4.09 -16.46 4.59
N LYS A 55 3.82 -17.66 5.08
CA LYS A 55 3.27 -17.84 6.41
C LYS A 55 4.19 -17.28 7.48
N LYS A 56 5.48 -17.54 7.35
CA LYS A 56 6.48 -17.02 8.28
C LYS A 56 6.67 -15.52 8.10
N ALA A 57 6.71 -15.06 6.85
CA ALA A 57 6.95 -13.67 6.54
C ALA A 57 5.82 -12.76 7.00
N ALA A 58 4.59 -13.26 7.00
CA ALA A 58 3.44 -12.47 7.42
C ALA A 58 3.62 -11.87 8.81
N VAL A 59 4.24 -12.60 9.72
CA VAL A 59 4.40 -12.17 11.11
C VAL A 59 5.81 -11.76 11.47
N THR A 60 6.75 -11.78 10.53
CA THR A 60 8.14 -11.41 10.79
C THR A 60 8.66 -10.32 9.86
N VAL A 61 8.24 -10.34 8.60
CA VAL A 61 8.70 -9.37 7.60
C VAL A 61 7.66 -8.28 7.39
N PHE A 62 6.40 -8.66 7.18
CA PHE A 62 5.37 -7.71 6.80
C PHE A 62 4.67 -7.04 7.98
N SER A 63 4.65 -7.69 9.14
CA SER A 63 3.99 -7.12 10.30
C SER A 63 4.72 -7.47 11.59
N GLU A 64 4.46 -6.64 12.61
CA GLU A 64 4.88 -6.91 13.97
C GLU A 64 3.61 -7.09 14.81
N PRO A 65 3.19 -8.34 15.09
CA PRO A 65 1.89 -8.60 15.73
C PRO A 65 1.56 -7.78 16.98
N PRO A 66 2.51 -7.45 17.86
CA PRO A 66 2.18 -6.62 19.02
C PRO A 66 1.67 -5.21 18.67
N VAL A 67 2.08 -4.66 17.52
CA VAL A 67 1.75 -3.27 17.16
C VAL A 67 0.97 -3.15 15.87
N ASP A 68 0.85 -4.23 15.10
CA ASP A 68 0.19 -4.23 13.79
C ASP A 68 -0.96 -5.23 13.73
N ASP A 69 -1.97 -4.87 12.93
CA ASP A 69 -2.98 -5.80 12.45
C ASP A 69 -2.67 -6.14 11.02
N LEU A 70 -2.75 -7.42 10.68
CA LEU A 70 -2.48 -7.90 9.33
C LEU A 70 -3.76 -8.46 8.73
N TYR A 71 -4.05 -8.06 7.49
CA TYR A 71 -5.22 -8.54 6.75
C TYR A 71 -4.76 -9.12 5.42
N GLU A 72 -5.36 -10.23 5.03
CA GLU A 72 -5.05 -10.87 3.75
C GLU A 72 -6.14 -10.57 2.74
N GLU A 73 -5.74 -10.13 1.57
CA GLU A 73 -6.57 -9.83 0.39
C GLU A 73 -7.51 -8.64 0.54
N ASP A 74 -8.12 -8.45 1.68
CA ASP A 74 -9.02 -7.32 1.94
C ASP A 74 -8.94 -6.96 3.42
N PHE A 75 -9.50 -5.83 3.80
CA PHE A 75 -9.51 -5.36 5.17
C PHE A 75 -10.90 -4.85 5.54
N PRO A 76 -11.27 -4.86 6.83
CA PRO A 76 -12.61 -4.43 7.22
C PRO A 76 -12.79 -2.93 7.03
N LYS A 77 -13.94 -2.56 6.49
CA LYS A 77 -14.34 -1.17 6.24
C LYS A 77 -15.77 -0.97 6.73
N LYS A 78 -16.09 0.28 7.05
CA LYS A 78 -17.46 0.65 7.38
C LYS A 78 -18.18 1.09 6.10
N ASP A 79 -19.51 1.00 6.11
CA ASP A 79 -20.29 1.47 4.98
C ASP A 79 -20.05 2.96 4.78
N GLY A 80 -19.83 3.33 3.53
CA GLY A 80 -19.59 4.72 3.17
C GLY A 80 -18.16 5.19 3.30
N ASP A 81 -17.25 4.33 3.78
CA ASP A 81 -15.84 4.70 3.85
C ASP A 81 -15.28 4.99 2.45
N LYS A 82 -14.46 6.02 2.37
CA LYS A 82 -13.75 6.38 1.13
C LYS A 82 -12.35 5.81 1.20
N VAL A 83 -11.94 5.12 0.15
CA VAL A 83 -10.63 4.44 0.10
C VAL A 83 -9.90 4.83 -1.17
N PHE A 84 -8.63 5.14 -1.05
CA PHE A 84 -7.74 5.19 -2.20
C PHE A 84 -6.34 4.78 -1.77
N SER A 85 -5.54 4.37 -2.74
CA SER A 85 -4.17 3.96 -2.48
C SER A 85 -3.21 4.76 -3.33
N VAL A 86 -1.99 4.95 -2.82
CA VAL A 86 -0.94 5.70 -3.49
C VAL A 86 0.26 4.79 -3.67
N GLU A 87 0.75 4.70 -4.89
CA GLU A 87 1.93 3.88 -5.21
C GLU A 87 3.00 4.75 -5.88
N PHE A 88 4.23 4.28 -5.87
CA PHE A 88 5.31 4.96 -6.59
C PHE A 88 5.11 4.83 -8.10
N LEU A 89 5.53 5.86 -8.83
CA LEU A 89 5.55 5.82 -10.29
C LEU A 89 6.53 4.75 -10.76
N PRO A 90 6.29 4.15 -11.93
CA PRO A 90 7.26 3.21 -12.51
C PRO A 90 8.63 3.85 -12.60
N GLY A 91 9.65 3.11 -12.20
CA GLY A 91 11.02 3.60 -12.18
C GLY A 91 11.45 4.25 -10.89
N GLN A 92 10.52 4.55 -10.00
CA GLN A 92 10.88 5.07 -8.68
C GLN A 92 11.26 3.90 -7.76
N PHE A 93 12.18 4.16 -6.84
CA PHE A 93 12.63 3.13 -5.91
C PHE A 93 11.60 2.93 -4.78
N ASP A 94 11.12 1.70 -4.66
CA ASP A 94 10.20 1.31 -3.59
C ASP A 94 11.01 0.68 -2.47
N GLN A 95 11.46 1.51 -1.54
CA GLN A 95 12.34 1.08 -0.45
C GLN A 95 11.69 0.03 0.44
N ARG A 96 10.39 0.20 0.73
CA ARG A 96 9.67 -0.74 1.58
C ARG A 96 9.59 -2.12 0.93
N ALA A 97 9.31 -2.16 -0.36
CA ALA A 97 9.28 -3.42 -1.11
C ALA A 97 10.67 -4.06 -1.17
N ASP A 98 11.70 -3.26 -1.41
CA ASP A 98 13.07 -3.77 -1.48
C ASP A 98 13.52 -4.37 -0.16
N SER A 99 13.21 -3.70 0.94
CA SER A 99 13.53 -4.20 2.28
C SER A 99 12.82 -5.53 2.55
N ALA A 100 11.56 -5.64 2.12
CA ALA A 100 10.79 -6.87 2.29
C ALA A 100 11.41 -8.02 1.47
N VAL A 101 11.84 -7.74 0.24
CA VAL A 101 12.52 -8.74 -0.59
C VAL A 101 13.77 -9.27 0.13
N GLN A 102 14.59 -8.37 0.64
CA GLN A 102 15.81 -8.75 1.34
C GLN A 102 15.51 -9.60 2.58
N CYS A 103 14.51 -9.20 3.34
CA CYS A 103 14.13 -9.96 4.54
C CYS A 103 13.58 -11.34 4.20
N LEU A 104 12.80 -11.46 3.12
CA LEU A 104 12.31 -12.76 2.67
C LEU A 104 13.46 -13.68 2.27
N GLN A 105 14.46 -13.13 1.59
CA GLN A 105 15.64 -13.91 1.20
C GLN A 105 16.48 -14.34 2.38
N LEU A 106 16.40 -13.61 3.50
CA LEU A 106 17.03 -14.06 4.73
C LEU A 106 16.28 -15.25 5.36
N LEU A 107 14.96 -15.33 5.16
CA LEU A 107 14.18 -16.47 5.62
C LEU A 107 14.44 -17.70 4.77
N ASP A 108 14.56 -17.52 3.46
CA ASP A 108 14.87 -18.60 2.53
C ASP A 108 15.55 -18.00 1.31
N GLU A 109 16.83 -18.26 1.18
CA GLU A 109 17.66 -17.71 0.11
C GLU A 109 17.26 -18.19 -1.29
N LYS A 110 16.44 -19.23 -1.37
CA LYS A 110 15.95 -19.74 -2.63
C LYS A 110 14.77 -18.95 -3.19
N GLU A 111 14.16 -18.12 -2.37
CA GLU A 111 13.03 -17.32 -2.82
C GLU A 111 13.50 -16.19 -3.73
N GLU A 112 12.71 -15.92 -4.74
CA GLU A 112 12.96 -14.81 -5.66
C GLU A 112 11.71 -13.95 -5.70
N PRO A 113 11.35 -13.29 -4.58
CA PRO A 113 10.09 -12.59 -4.48
C PRO A 113 10.04 -11.34 -5.34
N ILE A 114 8.85 -11.04 -5.84
CA ILE A 114 8.55 -9.78 -6.49
C ILE A 114 7.55 -9.09 -5.60
N ILE A 115 7.89 -7.90 -5.11
CA ILE A 115 7.07 -7.17 -4.15
C ILE A 115 6.90 -5.73 -4.60
N ARG A 116 5.67 -5.22 -4.44
CA ARG A 116 5.37 -3.81 -4.58
C ARG A 116 4.62 -3.36 -3.36
N SER A 117 4.85 -2.13 -2.95
CA SER A 117 4.12 -1.57 -1.84
C SER A 117 3.29 -0.37 -2.29
N ALA A 118 2.27 -0.06 -1.52
CA ALA A 118 1.45 1.13 -1.67
C ALA A 118 0.96 1.51 -0.30
N THR A 119 0.49 2.75 -0.17
CA THR A 119 -0.16 3.20 1.05
C THR A 119 -1.64 3.34 0.76
N THR A 120 -2.46 2.67 1.56
CA THR A 120 -3.91 2.73 1.42
C THR A 120 -4.48 3.62 2.52
N TYR A 121 -5.29 4.60 2.11
CA TYR A 121 -5.93 5.53 3.03
C TYR A 121 -7.41 5.24 3.08
N VAL A 122 -7.98 5.26 4.27
CA VAL A 122 -9.40 5.04 4.49
C VAL A 122 -9.94 6.21 5.30
N PHE A 123 -10.99 6.84 4.79
CA PHE A 123 -11.59 8.01 5.43
C PHE A 123 -13.05 7.71 5.74
N SER A 124 -13.41 7.86 7.01
CA SER A 124 -14.79 7.69 7.46
C SER A 124 -15.39 9.08 7.71
N GLY A 125 -16.69 9.20 7.49
CA GLY A 125 -17.41 10.45 7.70
C GLY A 125 -18.19 10.84 6.46
N ASN A 126 -18.79 12.02 6.51
CA ASN A 126 -19.61 12.53 5.41
C ASN A 126 -18.76 13.37 4.47
N ILE A 127 -17.88 12.74 3.72
CA ILE A 127 -16.91 13.39 2.86
C ILE A 127 -17.47 13.47 1.44
N SER A 128 -17.49 14.67 0.85
CA SER A 128 -17.95 14.85 -0.51
C SER A 128 -16.88 14.39 -1.50
N ASP A 129 -17.28 14.17 -2.75
CA ASP A 129 -16.32 13.79 -3.80
C ASP A 129 -15.29 14.90 -4.03
N GLU A 130 -15.70 16.17 -3.91
CA GLU A 130 -14.77 17.28 -4.05
C GLU A 130 -13.74 17.29 -2.92
N GLU A 131 -14.19 17.02 -1.70
CA GLU A 131 -13.28 16.93 -0.56
C GLU A 131 -12.31 15.77 -0.72
N LEU A 132 -12.80 14.65 -1.23
CA LEU A 132 -11.95 13.49 -1.48
C LEU A 132 -10.87 13.82 -2.51
N GLU A 133 -11.21 14.57 -3.57
CA GLU A 133 -10.21 14.97 -4.56
C GLU A 133 -9.15 15.87 -3.95
N LYS A 134 -9.53 16.76 -3.04
CA LYS A 134 -8.57 17.60 -2.32
C LYS A 134 -7.65 16.77 -1.45
N ILE A 135 -8.19 15.75 -0.80
CA ILE A 135 -7.39 14.84 0.02
C ILE A 135 -6.40 14.09 -0.84
N LYS A 136 -6.83 13.61 -2.01
CA LYS A 136 -5.93 12.92 -2.94
C LYS A 136 -4.79 13.82 -3.38
N GLU A 137 -5.08 15.06 -3.74
CA GLU A 137 -4.05 16.02 -4.13
C GLU A 137 -3.05 16.27 -2.99
N TYR A 138 -3.54 16.29 -1.77
CA TYR A 138 -2.69 16.49 -0.60
C TYR A 138 -1.78 15.28 -0.35
N CYS A 139 -2.32 14.08 -0.50
CA CYS A 139 -1.60 12.84 -0.18
C CYS A 139 -0.68 12.36 -1.30
N ILE A 140 -0.95 12.73 -2.54
CA ILE A 140 -0.20 12.24 -3.70
C ILE A 140 0.78 13.29 -4.18
N ASN A 141 2.07 12.95 -4.18
CA ASN A 141 3.07 13.81 -4.77
C ASN A 141 3.28 13.36 -6.22
N PRO A 142 2.81 14.13 -7.21
CA PRO A 142 2.88 13.69 -8.61
C PRO A 142 4.28 13.54 -9.17
N VAL A 143 5.28 14.05 -8.46
CA VAL A 143 6.68 13.91 -8.86
C VAL A 143 7.13 12.45 -8.78
N ASP A 144 6.67 11.71 -7.75
CA ASP A 144 7.14 10.34 -7.52
C ASP A 144 6.01 9.31 -7.32
N SER A 145 4.76 9.76 -7.27
CA SER A 145 3.65 8.89 -6.89
C SER A 145 2.41 9.13 -7.74
N ARG A 146 1.51 8.17 -7.68
CA ARG A 146 0.21 8.27 -8.36
C ARG A 146 -0.81 7.46 -7.59
N GLU A 147 -2.09 7.70 -7.90
CA GLU A 147 -3.14 6.87 -7.35
C GLU A 147 -3.04 5.46 -7.94
N ALA A 148 -3.07 4.45 -7.08
CA ALA A 148 -3.00 3.05 -7.48
C ALA A 148 -4.40 2.48 -7.72
N ASP A 149 -4.47 1.45 -8.57
CA ASP A 149 -5.70 0.71 -8.76
C ASP A 149 -5.95 -0.11 -7.48
N GLU A 150 -7.20 -0.14 -7.03
CA GLU A 150 -7.58 -0.95 -5.87
C GLU A 150 -7.66 -2.43 -6.23
N LYS A 151 -7.82 -2.75 -7.49
CA LYS A 151 -7.88 -4.13 -7.93
C LYS A 151 -6.48 -4.74 -7.93
N LYS A 152 -6.36 -5.92 -7.36
CA LYS A 152 -5.09 -6.64 -7.33
C LYS A 152 -4.70 -7.08 -8.75
N PRO A 153 -3.45 -6.81 -9.17
CA PRO A 153 -3.01 -7.25 -10.50
C PRO A 153 -2.86 -8.76 -10.56
N GLU A 154 -2.96 -9.30 -11.75
CA GLU A 154 -2.80 -10.74 -11.94
C GLU A 154 -1.32 -11.15 -11.84
N THR A 155 -0.41 -10.25 -12.19
CA THR A 155 1.01 -10.49 -12.09
C THR A 155 1.74 -9.18 -11.82
N LEU A 156 2.84 -9.29 -11.07
CA LEU A 156 3.76 -8.18 -10.82
C LEU A 156 4.94 -8.21 -11.79
N VAL A 157 5.03 -9.25 -12.61
CA VAL A 157 6.10 -9.35 -13.58
C VAL A 157 5.88 -8.31 -14.67
N MET A 158 6.89 -7.45 -14.86
CA MET A 158 6.83 -6.42 -15.89
C MET A 158 7.15 -7.03 -17.24
N ASP A 159 6.40 -6.61 -18.26
CA ASP A 159 6.69 -7.01 -19.64
C ASP A 159 7.62 -5.97 -20.24
N TYR A 160 8.90 -6.25 -20.19
CA TYR A 160 9.92 -5.36 -20.74
C TYR A 160 10.09 -5.47 -22.25
N GLU A 161 9.34 -6.37 -22.86
CA GLU A 161 9.36 -6.51 -24.30
C GLU A 161 8.41 -5.56 -24.99
N ASP A 162 7.62 -4.84 -24.22
CA ASP A 162 6.74 -3.84 -24.73
C ASP A 162 7.56 -2.80 -25.49
N PRO A 163 7.25 -2.56 -26.75
CA PRO A 163 8.00 -1.63 -27.58
C PRO A 163 8.11 -0.24 -27.02
N GLU A 164 7.05 0.23 -26.37
CA GLU A 164 7.07 1.56 -25.82
C GLU A 164 8.05 1.68 -24.69
N ILE A 165 8.20 0.61 -23.91
CA ILE A 165 9.13 0.61 -22.83
C ILE A 165 10.54 0.41 -23.34
N GLY A 166 10.71 -0.56 -24.21
CA GLY A 166 12.03 -0.96 -24.66
C GLY A 166 12.71 0.03 -25.55
N ARG A 167 11.94 0.86 -26.23
CA ARG A 167 12.50 1.66 -27.28
C ARG A 167 12.12 3.09 -27.29
N ALA A 168 11.23 3.46 -26.46
CA ALA A 168 10.79 4.85 -26.44
C ALA A 168 11.93 5.79 -26.22
N HIS A 169 13.01 5.25 -25.75
CA HIS A 169 14.09 6.00 -25.42
C HIS A 169 15.26 5.70 -26.21
N VAL A 170 15.06 5.03 -27.13
CA VAL A 170 16.15 4.73 -28.02
C VAL A 170 16.55 5.94 -28.78
#